data_006076270543421c4a5885ff35248a62
#
_entry.id   006076270543421c4a5885ff35248a62
#
_cell.length_a   1.000
_cell.length_b   1.000
_cell.length_c   1.000
_cell.angle_alpha   90.00
_cell.angle_beta   90.00
_cell.angle_gamma   90.00
#
_symmetry.space_group_name_H-M   'P 1'
#
loop_
_entity.id
_entity.type
_entity.pdbx_description
1 polymer ?
#
loop_
_entity_poly.entity_id
_entity_poly.type
_entity_poly.pdbx_seq_one_letter_code
_entity_poly.pdbx_strand_id
1 'polypeptide(L)'
;MKNRIFLVVFSLVLVCNLWSCHTDPLLQPVPKNTDISFVQPANWPTPNYNFQNNTLTPDGFALGRRLFYDTRLSIDNTISCASCHEQTTAFAQIDHPTSHGVRNQLGNRNSPALFNLAWHTSFFWDGGVNHIENQPIAPIMNPVEMDETLPNVIAKLNADPTYRQQFKNAFGTEEINTQRLQKAIVQFMGAIVSNQSKYDQVKNGKASFTADEQAGYVLFQQKCNTCHAEPLFTDFSFRNNGMPITLDSGRAHITGLASDRFKFKVPSLRNLNFTKPYMHNGSIASIGAVLDHYTSGIVQSPTLDPSLQNQITLSATDKSKLIAFLNTLNDYEFVKDVRFKQP
;
A
#
# COMPACT_ATOMS: atom_id res chain seq x y z
N MET A 1 -87.56 22.63 1.04
CA MET A 1 -86.59 22.39 2.06
C MET A 1 -85.77 21.21 1.60
N LYS A 2 -84.50 21.42 1.17
CA LYS A 2 -83.69 20.46 0.45
C LYS A 2 -82.59 19.90 1.37
N ASN A 3 -82.65 18.58 1.69
CA ASN A 3 -81.63 17.84 2.36
C ASN A 3 -80.44 17.58 1.40
N ARG A 4 -79.25 17.97 1.81
CA ARG A 4 -78.00 17.57 1.14
C ARG A 4 -77.32 16.51 2.00
N ILE A 5 -77.19 15.31 1.44
CA ILE A 5 -76.43 14.17 1.97
C ILE A 5 -74.97 14.38 1.57
N PHE A 6 -74.07 14.44 2.57
CA PHE A 6 -72.61 14.47 2.36
C PHE A 6 -72.13 13.01 2.34
N LEU A 7 -71.60 12.58 1.19
CA LEU A 7 -70.89 11.30 1.07
C LEU A 7 -69.41 11.54 1.49
N VAL A 8 -68.98 10.87 2.57
CA VAL A 8 -67.58 10.83 2.96
C VAL A 8 -66.94 9.63 2.29
N VAL A 9 -66.05 9.91 1.34
CA VAL A 9 -65.26 8.85 0.69
C VAL A 9 -64.02 8.61 1.54
N PHE A 10 -63.92 7.42 2.16
CA PHE A 10 -62.74 6.97 2.90
C PHE A 10 -61.75 6.39 1.88
N SER A 11 -60.70 7.16 1.59
CA SER A 11 -59.56 6.67 0.77
C SER A 11 -58.64 5.86 1.67
N LEU A 12 -58.64 4.53 1.46
CA LEU A 12 -57.68 3.59 2.03
C LEU A 12 -56.34 3.78 1.31
N VAL A 13 -55.36 4.43 1.96
CA VAL A 13 -53.98 4.50 1.48
C VAL A 13 -53.32 3.18 1.86
N LEU A 14 -53.15 2.30 0.87
CA LEU A 14 -52.37 1.06 0.99
C LEU A 14 -50.88 1.45 1.01
N VAL A 15 -50.28 1.49 2.21
CA VAL A 15 -48.81 1.66 2.35
C VAL A 15 -48.15 0.33 2.00
N CYS A 16 -47.77 0.17 0.74
CA CYS A 16 -46.84 -0.89 0.35
C CYS A 16 -45.46 -0.58 0.97
N ASN A 17 -45.13 -1.25 2.08
CA ASN A 17 -43.76 -1.34 2.56
C ASN A 17 -42.95 -2.15 1.53
N LEU A 18 -42.31 -1.46 0.59
CA LEU A 18 -41.24 -2.02 -0.21
C LEU A 18 -40.06 -2.29 0.74
N TRP A 19 -39.96 -3.52 1.22
CA TRP A 19 -38.70 -4.01 1.74
C TRP A 19 -37.69 -3.96 0.58
N SER A 20 -36.96 -2.85 0.52
CA SER A 20 -35.73 -2.77 -0.24
C SER A 20 -34.78 -3.80 0.38
N CYS A 21 -34.56 -4.91 -0.31
CA CYS A 21 -33.41 -5.75 -0.05
C CYS A 21 -32.17 -4.87 -0.29
N HIS A 22 -31.68 -4.25 0.76
CA HIS A 22 -30.37 -3.62 0.76
C HIS A 22 -29.38 -4.78 0.65
N THR A 23 -28.94 -5.08 -0.56
CA THR A 23 -27.79 -5.96 -0.76
C THR A 23 -26.61 -5.26 -0.12
N ASP A 24 -26.03 -5.89 0.88
CA ASP A 24 -24.83 -5.41 1.56
C ASP A 24 -23.78 -5.06 0.47
N PRO A 25 -23.32 -3.79 0.36
CA PRO A 25 -22.32 -3.40 -0.65
C PRO A 25 -21.03 -4.23 -0.56
N LEU A 26 -20.76 -4.84 0.61
CA LEU A 26 -19.61 -5.71 0.84
C LEU A 26 -19.75 -7.10 0.16
N LEU A 27 -20.90 -7.41 -0.43
CA LEU A 27 -21.14 -8.69 -1.12
C LEU A 27 -21.10 -8.59 -2.64
N GLN A 28 -20.66 -7.47 -3.21
CA GLN A 28 -20.49 -7.38 -4.66
C GLN A 28 -19.45 -8.42 -5.11
N PRO A 29 -19.82 -9.41 -5.90
CA PRO A 29 -18.87 -10.39 -6.40
C PRO A 29 -17.82 -9.67 -7.26
N VAL A 30 -16.55 -10.02 -7.11
CA VAL A 30 -15.54 -9.66 -8.10
C VAL A 30 -16.08 -10.07 -9.47
N PRO A 31 -16.04 -9.19 -10.50
CA PRO A 31 -16.50 -9.58 -11.83
C PRO A 31 -15.90 -10.93 -12.22
N LYS A 32 -16.72 -11.89 -12.61
CA LYS A 32 -16.32 -13.30 -12.90
C LYS A 32 -15.21 -13.43 -13.96
N ASN A 33 -14.91 -12.36 -14.71
CA ASN A 33 -13.90 -12.32 -15.76
C ASN A 33 -12.61 -11.58 -15.36
N THR A 34 -12.39 -11.28 -14.09
CA THR A 34 -11.12 -10.70 -13.64
C THR A 34 -10.11 -11.83 -13.52
N ASP A 35 -9.12 -11.89 -14.40
CA ASP A 35 -7.96 -12.75 -14.22
C ASP A 35 -7.18 -12.27 -12.99
N ILE A 36 -7.23 -13.09 -11.93
CA ILE A 36 -6.57 -12.82 -10.64
C ILE A 36 -5.28 -13.63 -10.53
N SER A 37 -4.83 -14.24 -11.61
CA SER A 37 -3.54 -14.93 -11.62
C SER A 37 -2.40 -13.94 -11.34
N PHE A 38 -1.43 -14.37 -10.55
CA PHE A 38 -0.18 -13.61 -10.41
C PHE A 38 0.61 -13.75 -11.72
N VAL A 39 0.76 -12.62 -12.41
CA VAL A 39 1.57 -12.56 -13.63
C VAL A 39 2.84 -11.77 -13.32
N GLN A 40 3.99 -12.46 -13.36
CA GLN A 40 5.28 -11.80 -13.29
C GLN A 40 5.46 -10.93 -14.55
N PRO A 41 5.69 -9.60 -14.40
CA PRO A 41 5.96 -8.77 -15.56
C PRO A 41 7.20 -9.21 -16.32
N ALA A 42 7.18 -9.10 -17.63
CA ALA A 42 8.35 -9.40 -18.46
C ALA A 42 9.55 -8.55 -18.00
N ASN A 43 10.73 -9.16 -17.98
CA ASN A 43 12.00 -8.54 -17.57
C ASN A 43 12.10 -8.16 -16.07
N TRP A 44 11.15 -8.60 -15.24
CA TRP A 44 11.25 -8.43 -13.79
C TRP A 44 11.91 -9.67 -13.16
N PRO A 45 12.62 -9.53 -12.04
CA PRO A 45 13.18 -10.66 -11.31
C PRO A 45 12.07 -11.58 -10.81
N THR A 46 12.40 -12.82 -10.50
CA THR A 46 11.48 -13.74 -9.83
C THR A 46 11.06 -13.15 -8.47
N PRO A 47 9.77 -13.18 -8.12
CA PRO A 47 9.32 -12.70 -6.82
C PRO A 47 9.90 -13.52 -5.68
N ASN A 48 10.19 -12.89 -4.55
CA ASN A 48 10.62 -13.56 -3.33
C ASN A 48 9.52 -14.41 -2.70
N TYR A 49 8.27 -13.96 -2.81
CA TYR A 49 7.14 -14.71 -2.27
C TYR A 49 6.76 -15.87 -3.19
N ASN A 50 6.77 -17.07 -2.63
CA ASN A 50 6.38 -18.26 -3.36
C ASN A 50 4.88 -18.52 -3.26
N PHE A 51 4.14 -18.12 -4.28
CA PHE A 51 2.69 -18.34 -4.36
C PHE A 51 2.26 -19.81 -4.41
N GLN A 52 3.16 -20.76 -4.61
CA GLN A 52 2.82 -22.20 -4.57
C GLN A 52 2.32 -22.63 -3.19
N ASN A 53 2.80 -21.98 -2.11
CA ASN A 53 2.38 -22.27 -0.73
C ASN A 53 1.11 -21.55 -0.31
N ASN A 54 0.66 -20.60 -1.12
CA ASN A 54 -0.56 -19.81 -0.94
C ASN A 54 -1.05 -19.38 -2.34
N THR A 55 -1.54 -20.35 -3.09
CA THR A 55 -1.97 -20.14 -4.48
C THR A 55 -3.02 -19.04 -4.55
N LEU A 56 -2.77 -18.06 -5.40
CA LEU A 56 -3.72 -16.98 -5.65
C LEU A 56 -4.96 -17.54 -6.34
N THR A 57 -6.11 -17.40 -5.69
CA THR A 57 -7.41 -17.82 -6.19
C THR A 57 -8.41 -16.67 -6.19
N PRO A 58 -9.45 -16.67 -7.04
CA PRO A 58 -10.49 -15.63 -7.01
C PRO A 58 -11.13 -15.47 -5.63
N ASP A 59 -11.47 -16.58 -4.97
CA ASP A 59 -12.08 -16.57 -3.64
C ASP A 59 -11.12 -16.08 -2.55
N GLY A 60 -9.85 -16.51 -2.60
CA GLY A 60 -8.83 -16.07 -1.65
C GLY A 60 -8.49 -14.59 -1.81
N PHE A 61 -8.39 -14.11 -3.06
CA PHE A 61 -8.23 -12.69 -3.36
C PHE A 61 -9.43 -11.86 -2.86
N ALA A 62 -10.67 -12.30 -3.13
CA ALA A 62 -11.86 -11.59 -2.71
C ALA A 62 -11.96 -11.53 -1.17
N LEU A 63 -11.66 -12.63 -0.48
CA LEU A 63 -11.59 -12.67 0.98
C LEU A 63 -10.49 -11.73 1.51
N GLY A 64 -9.29 -11.79 0.94
CA GLY A 64 -8.18 -10.90 1.33
C GLY A 64 -8.50 -9.43 1.12
N ARG A 65 -9.14 -9.09 -0.01
CA ARG A 65 -9.63 -7.74 -0.29
C ARG A 65 -10.64 -7.28 0.75
N ARG A 66 -11.65 -8.11 1.07
CA ARG A 66 -12.63 -7.78 2.10
C ARG A 66 -11.96 -7.52 3.46
N LEU A 67 -11.03 -8.39 3.87
CA LEU A 67 -10.29 -8.24 5.12
C LEU A 67 -9.47 -6.94 5.14
N PHE A 68 -8.83 -6.58 4.03
CA PHE A 68 -8.04 -5.36 3.92
C PHE A 68 -8.85 -4.08 4.16
N TYR A 69 -10.12 -4.08 3.77
CA TYR A 69 -11.05 -2.96 3.94
C TYR A 69 -11.92 -3.06 5.20
N ASP A 70 -11.81 -4.15 5.99
CA ASP A 70 -12.68 -4.40 7.14
C ASP A 70 -12.14 -3.73 8.40
N THR A 71 -12.90 -2.78 8.94
CA THR A 71 -12.56 -2.08 10.18
C THR A 71 -12.65 -2.97 11.42
N ARG A 72 -13.33 -4.12 11.36
CA ARG A 72 -13.40 -5.08 12.48
C ARG A 72 -12.05 -5.68 12.87
N LEU A 73 -11.01 -5.50 12.06
CA LEU A 73 -9.64 -5.88 12.41
C LEU A 73 -8.98 -4.94 13.43
N SER A 74 -9.65 -3.83 13.81
CA SER A 74 -9.22 -2.95 14.91
C SER A 74 -10.09 -3.14 16.16
N ILE A 75 -9.57 -2.73 17.33
CA ILE A 75 -10.20 -2.98 18.63
C ILE A 75 -11.58 -2.30 18.74
N ASP A 76 -11.71 -1.10 18.20
CA ASP A 76 -12.92 -0.27 18.22
C ASP A 76 -13.73 -0.30 16.92
N ASN A 77 -13.31 -1.11 15.93
CA ASN A 77 -13.91 -1.25 14.62
C ASN A 77 -13.91 0.05 13.77
N THR A 78 -12.92 0.91 13.96
CA THR A 78 -12.82 2.21 13.23
C THR A 78 -11.74 2.20 12.15
N ILE A 79 -10.68 1.40 12.29
CA ILE A 79 -9.50 1.40 11.44
C ILE A 79 -9.41 0.09 10.65
N SER A 80 -9.19 0.19 9.34
CA SER A 80 -8.82 -0.91 8.45
C SER A 80 -7.43 -0.67 7.85
N CYS A 81 -6.87 -1.64 7.12
CA CYS A 81 -5.63 -1.42 6.38
C CYS A 81 -5.78 -0.27 5.38
N ALA A 82 -6.95 -0.19 4.71
CA ALA A 82 -7.25 0.86 3.75
C ALA A 82 -7.34 2.27 4.37
N SER A 83 -7.53 2.40 5.69
CA SER A 83 -7.52 3.70 6.37
C SER A 83 -6.16 4.41 6.30
N CYS A 84 -5.07 3.63 6.16
CA CYS A 84 -3.70 4.15 6.05
C CYS A 84 -3.04 3.80 4.71
N HIS A 85 -3.69 2.96 3.89
CA HIS A 85 -3.17 2.48 2.61
C HIS A 85 -4.26 2.57 1.54
N GLU A 86 -4.56 3.79 1.09
CA GLU A 86 -5.61 4.05 0.12
C GLU A 86 -5.17 3.68 -1.31
N GLN A 87 -6.06 3.05 -2.08
CA GLN A 87 -5.76 2.71 -3.46
C GLN A 87 -5.41 3.92 -4.33
N THR A 88 -6.14 5.03 -4.19
CA THR A 88 -5.96 6.26 -4.96
C THR A 88 -4.60 6.92 -4.75
N THR A 89 -3.93 6.58 -3.67
CA THR A 89 -2.60 7.03 -3.30
C THR A 89 -1.55 5.93 -3.46
N ALA A 90 -1.79 4.99 -4.39
CA ALA A 90 -0.95 3.82 -4.63
C ALA A 90 -0.72 2.97 -3.35
N PHE A 91 -1.76 2.83 -2.53
CA PHE A 91 -1.72 2.12 -1.24
C PHE A 91 -0.71 2.69 -0.24
N ALA A 92 -0.47 3.97 -0.29
CA ALA A 92 0.19 4.77 0.75
C ALA A 92 -0.83 5.65 1.45
N GLN A 93 -0.37 6.47 2.38
CA GLN A 93 -1.20 7.52 2.97
C GLN A 93 -0.87 8.88 2.32
N ILE A 94 -1.91 9.68 2.09
CA ILE A 94 -1.81 11.08 1.63
C ILE A 94 -2.14 12.04 2.78
N ASP A 95 -1.69 13.29 2.64
CA ASP A 95 -2.04 14.46 3.45
C ASP A 95 -1.43 14.54 4.85
N HIS A 96 -0.90 13.44 5.39
CA HIS A 96 -0.29 13.44 6.72
C HIS A 96 1.13 12.85 6.67
N PRO A 97 2.09 13.39 7.44
CA PRO A 97 3.41 12.78 7.58
C PRO A 97 3.34 11.34 8.12
N THR A 98 2.45 11.11 9.08
CA THR A 98 2.22 9.80 9.72
C THR A 98 0.73 9.50 9.82
N SER A 99 0.37 8.21 9.82
CA SER A 99 -1.03 7.78 9.91
C SER A 99 -1.62 7.95 11.31
N HIS A 100 -2.95 8.02 11.35
CA HIS A 100 -3.75 8.01 12.56
C HIS A 100 -4.37 6.62 12.75
N GLY A 101 -4.10 6.00 13.89
CA GLY A 101 -4.72 4.74 14.29
C GLY A 101 -5.94 4.94 15.18
N VAL A 102 -6.34 3.86 15.87
CA VAL A 102 -7.44 3.89 16.83
C VAL A 102 -7.27 5.01 17.85
N ARG A 103 -8.39 5.57 18.31
CA ARG A 103 -8.39 6.72 19.25
C ARG A 103 -7.54 7.90 18.76
N ASN A 104 -7.39 8.05 17.45
CA ASN A 104 -6.59 9.12 16.81
C ASN A 104 -5.12 9.15 17.26
N GLN A 105 -4.55 7.99 17.62
CA GLN A 105 -3.14 7.88 17.98
C GLN A 105 -2.27 8.08 16.72
N LEU A 106 -1.17 8.84 16.87
CA LEU A 106 -0.26 9.10 15.77
C LEU A 106 0.84 8.04 15.69
N GLY A 107 1.06 7.50 14.51
CA GLY A 107 2.26 6.77 14.19
C GLY A 107 3.52 7.67 14.21
N ASN A 108 4.69 7.08 14.22
CA ASN A 108 5.97 7.81 14.21
C ASN A 108 6.68 7.76 12.85
N ARG A 109 6.15 7.03 11.90
CA ARG A 109 6.69 6.88 10.54
C ARG A 109 5.60 7.04 9.49
N ASN A 110 6.01 7.42 8.30
CA ASN A 110 5.14 7.48 7.14
C ASN A 110 4.68 6.07 6.72
N SER A 111 3.42 5.92 6.31
CA SER A 111 2.89 4.64 5.81
C SER A 111 3.48 4.33 4.43
N PRO A 112 4.33 3.29 4.29
CA PRO A 112 4.91 2.95 3.01
C PRO A 112 3.86 2.38 2.06
N ALA A 113 4.04 2.59 0.76
CA ALA A 113 3.16 2.02 -0.24
C ALA A 113 3.19 0.47 -0.24
N LEU A 114 2.02 -0.15 -0.48
CA LEU A 114 1.84 -1.61 -0.44
C LEU A 114 1.76 -2.25 -1.83
N PHE A 115 2.40 -1.69 -2.85
CA PHE A 115 2.49 -2.34 -4.16
C PHE A 115 3.80 -3.09 -4.35
N ASN A 116 3.80 -4.09 -5.23
CA ASN A 116 4.96 -4.92 -5.59
C ASN A 116 5.60 -5.67 -4.42
N LEU A 117 4.83 -5.92 -3.35
CA LEU A 117 5.34 -6.54 -2.12
C LEU A 117 5.83 -7.97 -2.32
N ALA A 118 5.39 -8.67 -3.36
CA ALA A 118 5.86 -10.02 -3.69
C ALA A 118 7.37 -10.10 -3.93
N TRP A 119 8.03 -9.00 -4.29
CA TRP A 119 9.48 -8.92 -4.51
C TRP A 119 10.26 -8.49 -3.27
N HIS A 120 9.60 -8.01 -2.22
CA HIS A 120 10.29 -7.52 -1.02
C HIS A 120 10.90 -8.67 -0.21
N THR A 121 12.10 -8.43 0.32
CA THR A 121 12.83 -9.36 1.21
C THR A 121 12.55 -9.09 2.69
N SER A 122 12.03 -7.90 2.99
CA SER A 122 11.68 -7.46 4.34
C SER A 122 10.65 -6.34 4.26
N PHE A 123 9.90 -6.13 5.35
CA PHE A 123 8.77 -5.22 5.42
C PHE A 123 9.00 -4.18 6.51
N PHE A 124 8.26 -3.05 6.43
CA PHE A 124 8.48 -1.81 7.18
C PHE A 124 9.79 -1.09 6.83
N TRP A 125 9.91 0.15 7.27
CA TRP A 125 11.07 0.99 7.02
C TRP A 125 12.36 0.43 7.61
N ASP A 126 12.29 -0.26 8.74
CA ASP A 126 13.42 -0.87 9.45
C ASP A 126 13.64 -2.35 9.14
N GLY A 127 12.74 -2.96 8.36
CA GLY A 127 12.80 -4.39 8.04
C GLY A 127 12.51 -5.29 9.22
N GLY A 128 11.67 -4.87 10.16
CA GLY A 128 11.31 -5.63 11.36
C GLY A 128 10.60 -6.96 11.08
N VAL A 129 10.05 -7.12 9.87
CA VAL A 129 9.42 -8.36 9.41
C VAL A 129 10.08 -8.85 8.14
N ASN A 130 10.38 -10.14 8.06
CA ASN A 130 11.09 -10.79 6.97
C ASN A 130 10.22 -11.71 6.08
N HIS A 131 8.92 -11.79 6.34
CA HIS A 131 7.99 -12.59 5.54
C HIS A 131 6.65 -11.86 5.37
N ILE A 132 6.14 -11.81 4.12
CA ILE A 132 4.94 -11.03 3.79
C ILE A 132 3.70 -11.48 4.59
N GLU A 133 3.54 -12.78 4.89
CA GLU A 133 2.40 -13.28 5.66
C GLU A 133 2.39 -12.74 7.10
N ASN A 134 3.55 -12.42 7.66
CA ASN A 134 3.64 -11.85 9.01
C ASN A 134 3.44 -10.33 9.04
N GLN A 135 3.51 -9.67 7.88
CA GLN A 135 3.42 -8.20 7.83
C GLN A 135 2.08 -7.66 8.39
N PRO A 136 0.90 -8.24 8.08
CA PRO A 136 -0.37 -7.71 8.58
C PRO A 136 -0.57 -7.81 10.09
N ILE A 137 0.16 -8.72 10.77
CA ILE A 137 0.04 -8.91 12.22
C ILE A 137 0.53 -7.69 12.99
N ALA A 138 1.62 -7.09 12.53
CA ALA A 138 2.23 -5.97 13.26
C ALA A 138 1.29 -4.77 13.40
N PRO A 139 0.66 -4.22 12.34
CA PRO A 139 -0.31 -3.13 12.48
C PRO A 139 -1.57 -3.55 13.24
N ILE A 140 -2.05 -4.80 13.11
CA ILE A 140 -3.22 -5.28 13.87
C ILE A 140 -2.93 -5.20 15.37
N MET A 141 -1.75 -5.59 15.81
CA MET A 141 -1.38 -5.64 17.23
C MET A 141 -0.74 -4.35 17.76
N ASN A 142 -0.45 -3.38 16.91
CA ASN A 142 0.19 -2.14 17.33
C ASN A 142 -0.79 -1.22 18.07
N PRO A 143 -0.50 -0.82 19.33
CA PRO A 143 -1.39 0.02 20.15
C PRO A 143 -1.71 1.39 19.54
N VAL A 144 -0.83 1.93 18.69
CA VAL A 144 -1.03 3.22 18.02
C VAL A 144 -1.59 3.10 16.61
N GLU A 145 -1.88 1.85 16.13
CA GLU A 145 -2.50 1.59 14.84
C GLU A 145 -3.88 0.97 15.00
N MET A 146 -3.98 -0.37 15.12
CA MET A 146 -5.27 -1.07 15.22
C MET A 146 -5.57 -1.60 16.64
N ASP A 147 -4.57 -1.74 17.51
CA ASP A 147 -4.63 -2.13 18.94
C ASP A 147 -5.49 -3.37 19.23
N GLU A 148 -5.47 -4.37 18.34
CA GLU A 148 -6.31 -5.54 18.45
C GLU A 148 -5.47 -6.80 18.74
N THR A 149 -6.09 -7.82 19.31
CA THR A 149 -5.46 -9.12 19.52
C THR A 149 -5.92 -10.14 18.48
N LEU A 150 -5.01 -11.01 18.04
CA LEU A 150 -5.35 -12.03 17.06
C LEU A 150 -6.50 -12.96 17.51
N PRO A 151 -6.56 -13.42 18.78
CA PRO A 151 -7.71 -14.21 19.26
C PRO A 151 -9.02 -13.47 19.13
N ASN A 152 -9.07 -12.16 19.41
CA ASN A 152 -10.30 -11.37 19.31
C ASN A 152 -10.68 -11.12 17.85
N VAL A 153 -9.73 -10.83 16.94
CA VAL A 153 -9.97 -10.80 15.50
C VAL A 153 -10.63 -12.09 15.02
N ILE A 154 -10.04 -13.24 15.37
CA ILE A 154 -10.57 -14.55 14.98
C ILE A 154 -11.98 -14.76 15.54
N ALA A 155 -12.25 -14.36 16.79
CA ALA A 155 -13.58 -14.45 17.38
C ALA A 155 -14.61 -13.58 16.64
N LYS A 156 -14.27 -12.31 16.32
CA LYS A 156 -15.12 -11.39 15.54
C LYS A 156 -15.47 -11.98 14.17
N LEU A 157 -14.48 -12.51 13.45
CA LEU A 157 -14.68 -13.10 12.12
C LEU A 157 -15.50 -14.39 12.19
N ASN A 158 -15.28 -15.26 13.19
CA ASN A 158 -16.06 -16.49 13.40
C ASN A 158 -17.53 -16.21 13.75
N ALA A 159 -17.84 -15.08 14.38
CA ALA A 159 -19.21 -14.69 14.67
C ALA A 159 -20.03 -14.36 13.41
N ASP A 160 -19.37 -14.03 12.29
CA ASP A 160 -20.01 -13.69 11.01
C ASP A 160 -20.10 -14.93 10.09
N PRO A 161 -21.31 -15.46 9.81
CA PRO A 161 -21.48 -16.61 8.92
C PRO A 161 -20.97 -16.34 7.49
N THR A 162 -20.97 -15.08 7.04
CA THR A 162 -20.44 -14.71 5.72
C THR A 162 -18.95 -14.96 5.66
N TYR A 163 -18.20 -14.60 6.70
CA TYR A 163 -16.77 -14.91 6.75
C TYR A 163 -16.50 -16.41 6.78
N ARG A 164 -17.21 -17.18 7.59
CA ARG A 164 -17.04 -18.65 7.60
C ARG A 164 -17.23 -19.24 6.19
N GLN A 165 -18.29 -18.80 5.49
CA GLN A 165 -18.52 -19.26 4.11
C GLN A 165 -17.39 -18.81 3.16
N GLN A 166 -16.88 -17.58 3.29
CA GLN A 166 -15.78 -17.10 2.45
C GLN A 166 -14.47 -17.84 2.73
N PHE A 167 -14.16 -18.15 4.00
CA PHE A 167 -13.02 -19.00 4.35
C PHE A 167 -13.17 -20.41 3.78
N LYS A 168 -14.40 -20.98 3.81
CA LYS A 168 -14.69 -22.27 3.17
C LYS A 168 -14.42 -22.24 1.66
N ASN A 169 -14.86 -21.19 0.97
CA ASN A 169 -14.61 -21.03 -0.46
C ASN A 169 -13.13 -20.91 -0.77
N ALA A 170 -12.38 -20.10 0.00
CA ALA A 170 -10.98 -19.83 -0.22
C ALA A 170 -10.04 -20.99 0.18
N PHE A 171 -10.37 -21.71 1.26
CA PHE A 171 -9.47 -22.71 1.89
C PHE A 171 -10.08 -24.09 2.08
N GLY A 172 -11.33 -24.34 1.61
CA GLY A 172 -12.01 -25.62 1.72
C GLY A 172 -12.60 -25.92 3.10
N THR A 173 -12.53 -25.01 4.07
CA THR A 173 -13.00 -25.19 5.45
C THR A 173 -13.50 -23.88 6.06
N GLU A 174 -14.53 -23.96 6.90
CA GLU A 174 -15.07 -22.81 7.64
C GLU A 174 -14.19 -22.37 8.82
N GLU A 175 -13.15 -23.15 9.16
CA GLU A 175 -12.25 -22.82 10.26
C GLU A 175 -11.45 -21.55 9.95
N ILE A 176 -11.61 -20.54 10.78
CA ILE A 176 -10.86 -19.29 10.74
C ILE A 176 -9.77 -19.37 11.80
N ASN A 177 -8.51 -19.24 11.37
CA ASN A 177 -7.36 -19.17 12.24
C ASN A 177 -6.36 -18.11 11.71
N THR A 178 -5.37 -17.77 12.53
CA THR A 178 -4.38 -16.74 12.20
C THR A 178 -3.65 -17.00 10.88
N GLN A 179 -3.27 -18.25 10.61
CA GLN A 179 -2.55 -18.58 9.38
C GLN A 179 -3.40 -18.35 8.13
N ARG A 180 -4.69 -18.74 8.14
CA ARG A 180 -5.59 -18.51 7.01
C ARG A 180 -5.94 -17.03 6.85
N LEU A 181 -6.09 -16.29 7.97
CA LEU A 181 -6.24 -14.84 7.95
C LEU A 181 -5.06 -14.17 7.23
N GLN A 182 -3.84 -14.48 7.63
CA GLN A 182 -2.61 -13.96 7.01
C GLN A 182 -2.55 -14.30 5.53
N LYS A 183 -2.76 -15.57 5.19
CA LYS A 183 -2.75 -16.04 3.79
C LYS A 183 -3.79 -15.34 2.92
N ALA A 184 -5.01 -15.15 3.41
CA ALA A 184 -6.03 -14.42 2.68
C ALA A 184 -5.63 -12.97 2.41
N ILE A 185 -5.17 -12.24 3.43
CA ILE A 185 -4.71 -10.85 3.26
C ILE A 185 -3.57 -10.79 2.25
N VAL A 186 -2.64 -11.73 2.28
CA VAL A 186 -1.49 -11.78 1.34
C VAL A 186 -1.91 -12.17 -0.08
N GLN A 187 -2.97 -12.96 -0.28
CA GLN A 187 -3.49 -13.16 -1.64
C GLN A 187 -3.95 -11.84 -2.27
N PHE A 188 -4.50 -10.91 -1.51
CA PHE A 188 -4.80 -9.57 -2.00
C PHE A 188 -3.53 -8.71 -2.12
N MET A 189 -2.77 -8.53 -1.04
CA MET A 189 -1.60 -7.66 -1.02
C MET A 189 -0.51 -8.08 -2.01
N GLY A 190 -0.26 -9.37 -2.17
CA GLY A 190 0.72 -9.91 -3.09
C GLY A 190 0.33 -9.73 -4.57
N ALA A 191 -0.97 -9.59 -4.85
CA ALA A 191 -1.50 -9.32 -6.18
C ALA A 191 -1.51 -7.82 -6.56
N ILE A 192 -1.19 -6.93 -5.63
CA ILE A 192 -1.11 -5.48 -5.88
C ILE A 192 0.19 -5.19 -6.64
N VAL A 193 0.14 -5.26 -7.97
CA VAL A 193 1.31 -5.05 -8.85
C VAL A 193 1.12 -3.80 -9.71
N SER A 194 2.08 -2.87 -9.61
CA SER A 194 2.17 -1.66 -10.44
C SER A 194 3.30 -1.81 -11.46
N ASN A 195 2.95 -2.01 -12.73
CA ASN A 195 3.89 -2.34 -13.82
C ASN A 195 3.45 -1.80 -15.19
N GLN A 196 2.53 -0.80 -15.22
CA GLN A 196 1.99 -0.24 -16.46
C GLN A 196 2.28 1.26 -16.64
N SER A 197 3.25 1.80 -15.89
CA SER A 197 3.68 3.19 -16.03
C SER A 197 4.22 3.47 -17.43
N LYS A 198 4.37 4.77 -17.80
CA LYS A 198 5.01 5.14 -19.06
C LYS A 198 6.41 4.53 -19.21
N TYR A 199 7.20 4.48 -18.12
CA TYR A 199 8.48 3.79 -18.10
C TYR A 199 8.34 2.32 -18.55
N ASP A 200 7.38 1.58 -18.00
CA ASP A 200 7.15 0.18 -18.38
C ASP A 200 6.76 0.04 -19.85
N GLN A 201 5.92 0.95 -20.34
CA GLN A 201 5.54 0.98 -21.76
C GLN A 201 6.75 1.23 -22.68
N VAL A 202 7.66 2.13 -22.27
CA VAL A 202 8.92 2.37 -23.01
C VAL A 202 9.80 1.14 -23.01
N LYS A 203 9.99 0.50 -21.85
CA LYS A 203 10.80 -0.74 -21.75
C LYS A 203 10.22 -1.91 -22.54
N ASN A 204 8.91 -1.92 -22.74
CA ASN A 204 8.20 -2.91 -23.57
C ASN A 204 8.05 -2.50 -25.05
N GLY A 205 8.66 -1.40 -25.49
CA GLY A 205 8.62 -0.92 -26.87
C GLY A 205 7.26 -0.35 -27.32
N LYS A 206 6.38 -0.01 -26.35
CA LYS A 206 5.02 0.50 -26.61
C LYS A 206 4.93 2.03 -26.54
N ALA A 207 5.97 2.71 -26.04
CA ALA A 207 6.05 4.17 -25.95
C ALA A 207 7.49 4.63 -26.12
N SER A 208 7.71 5.95 -26.16
CA SER A 208 9.04 6.56 -26.15
C SER A 208 9.10 7.68 -25.10
N PHE A 209 10.29 7.90 -24.54
CA PHE A 209 10.55 9.07 -23.73
C PHE A 209 10.60 10.34 -24.58
N THR A 210 10.16 11.45 -24.03
CA THR A 210 10.50 12.78 -24.57
C THR A 210 11.98 13.07 -24.39
N ALA A 211 12.51 14.12 -25.01
CA ALA A 211 13.91 14.50 -24.86
C ALA A 211 14.31 14.76 -23.39
N ASP A 212 13.45 15.45 -22.64
CA ASP A 212 13.69 15.73 -21.22
C ASP A 212 13.60 14.48 -20.33
N GLU A 213 12.63 13.61 -20.58
CA GLU A 213 12.49 12.32 -19.87
C GLU A 213 13.70 11.42 -20.14
N GLN A 214 14.18 11.37 -21.40
CA GLN A 214 15.36 10.60 -21.78
C GLN A 214 16.62 11.15 -21.10
N ALA A 215 16.81 12.47 -21.08
CA ALA A 215 17.92 13.10 -20.40
C ALA A 215 17.86 12.88 -18.88
N GLY A 216 16.64 12.93 -18.30
CA GLY A 216 16.40 12.62 -16.89
C GLY A 216 16.68 11.15 -16.58
N TYR A 217 16.36 10.22 -17.48
CA TYR A 217 16.70 8.80 -17.33
C TYR A 217 18.22 8.57 -17.28
N VAL A 218 18.98 9.23 -18.13
CA VAL A 218 20.46 9.16 -18.09
C VAL A 218 21.00 9.68 -16.76
N LEU A 219 20.48 10.80 -16.26
CA LEU A 219 20.83 11.34 -14.94
C LEU A 219 20.47 10.37 -13.81
N PHE A 220 19.29 9.77 -13.86
CA PHE A 220 18.86 8.76 -12.91
C PHE A 220 19.83 7.58 -12.86
N GLN A 221 20.21 7.03 -14.01
CA GLN A 221 21.14 5.91 -14.08
C GLN A 221 22.51 6.25 -13.48
N GLN A 222 22.98 7.47 -13.66
CA GLN A 222 24.27 7.93 -13.15
C GLN A 222 24.28 8.25 -11.66
N LYS A 223 23.16 8.74 -11.11
CA LYS A 223 23.10 9.34 -9.77
C LYS A 223 22.26 8.56 -8.75
N CYS A 224 21.29 7.77 -9.20
CA CYS A 224 20.25 7.21 -8.33
C CYS A 224 20.15 5.67 -8.40
N ASN A 225 20.50 5.06 -9.53
CA ASN A 225 20.27 3.65 -9.82
C ASN A 225 21.05 2.68 -8.90
N THR A 226 22.11 3.16 -8.24
CA THR A 226 22.89 2.33 -7.28
C THR A 226 22.03 1.86 -6.10
N CYS A 227 21.08 2.71 -5.65
CA CYS A 227 20.17 2.41 -4.56
C CYS A 227 18.76 2.07 -5.09
N HIS A 228 18.31 2.83 -6.08
CA HIS A 228 16.97 2.69 -6.67
C HIS A 228 17.03 1.87 -7.97
N ALA A 229 17.47 0.61 -7.86
CA ALA A 229 17.72 -0.26 -9.00
C ALA A 229 16.45 -0.60 -9.79
N GLU A 230 16.56 -0.53 -11.13
CA GLU A 230 15.52 -0.98 -12.05
C GLU A 230 15.31 -2.51 -11.98
N PRO A 231 14.11 -3.04 -12.26
CA PRO A 231 12.88 -2.35 -12.66
C PRO A 231 12.00 -1.93 -11.47
N LEU A 232 12.32 -2.34 -10.26
CA LEU A 232 11.55 -2.05 -9.05
C LEU A 232 11.86 -0.68 -8.45
N PHE A 233 12.93 -0.04 -8.92
CA PHE A 233 13.44 1.25 -8.43
C PHE A 233 13.74 1.23 -6.92
N THR A 234 14.27 0.09 -6.46
CA THR A 234 14.79 -0.19 -5.12
C THR A 234 15.70 -1.40 -5.18
N ASP A 235 16.75 -1.41 -4.37
CA ASP A 235 17.60 -2.59 -4.13
C ASP A 235 17.23 -3.32 -2.83
N PHE A 236 16.17 -2.84 -2.11
CA PHE A 236 15.72 -3.33 -0.81
C PHE A 236 16.76 -3.28 0.31
N SER A 237 17.93 -2.69 0.09
CA SER A 237 18.97 -2.51 1.11
C SER A 237 18.57 -1.47 2.15
N PHE A 238 19.29 -1.46 3.29
CA PHE A 238 19.10 -0.48 4.35
C PHE A 238 20.22 0.56 4.29
N ARG A 239 19.85 1.84 4.11
CA ARG A 239 20.82 2.93 3.94
C ARG A 239 20.44 4.13 4.81
N ASN A 240 21.46 4.81 5.31
CA ASN A 240 21.29 6.13 5.88
C ASN A 240 21.48 7.17 4.77
N ASN A 241 20.41 7.86 4.43
CA ASN A 241 20.39 8.88 3.38
C ASN A 241 20.65 10.29 3.90
N GLY A 242 21.16 10.44 5.12
CA GLY A 242 21.54 11.73 5.69
C GLY A 242 20.38 12.63 6.09
N MET A 243 19.19 12.07 6.39
CA MET A 243 18.11 12.84 7.02
C MET A 243 18.55 13.36 8.40
N PRO A 244 17.97 14.46 8.91
CA PRO A 244 18.23 14.94 10.26
C PRO A 244 18.08 13.84 11.31
N ILE A 245 19.02 13.81 12.26
CA ILE A 245 19.06 12.81 13.32
C ILE A 245 17.86 13.01 14.27
N THR A 246 17.14 11.93 14.54
CA THR A 246 15.98 11.91 15.43
C THR A 246 16.11 10.78 16.48
N LEU A 247 15.08 10.58 17.29
CA LEU A 247 15.03 9.45 18.22
C LEU A 247 14.80 8.11 17.52
N ASP A 248 14.32 8.12 16.28
CA ASP A 248 14.14 6.89 15.48
C ASP A 248 15.49 6.38 15.00
N SER A 249 15.94 5.29 15.60
CA SER A 249 17.23 4.67 15.27
C SER A 249 17.20 3.83 13.98
N GLY A 250 16.06 3.73 13.30
CA GLY A 250 15.89 2.97 12.06
C GLY A 250 16.20 1.47 12.25
N ARG A 251 16.97 0.90 11.34
CA ARG A 251 17.34 -0.53 11.34
C ARG A 251 17.98 -0.98 12.66
N ALA A 252 18.70 -0.12 13.35
CA ALA A 252 19.32 -0.44 14.64
C ALA A 252 18.28 -0.82 15.71
N HIS A 253 17.04 -0.36 15.61
CA HIS A 253 15.95 -0.79 16.50
C HIS A 253 15.72 -2.32 16.43
N ILE A 254 15.93 -2.91 15.27
CA ILE A 254 15.72 -4.35 15.02
C ILE A 254 17.00 -5.15 15.28
N THR A 255 18.17 -4.64 14.85
CA THR A 255 19.43 -5.39 14.88
C THR A 255 20.22 -5.21 16.19
N GLY A 256 19.99 -4.12 16.93
CA GLY A 256 20.81 -3.72 18.07
C GLY A 256 22.21 -3.21 17.70
N LEU A 257 22.55 -3.14 16.40
CA LEU A 257 23.89 -2.80 15.92
C LEU A 257 24.04 -1.27 15.75
N ALA A 258 25.07 -0.69 16.33
CA ALA A 258 25.38 0.74 16.18
C ALA A 258 25.64 1.13 14.72
N SER A 259 26.21 0.22 13.92
CA SER A 259 26.44 0.41 12.47
C SER A 259 25.14 0.53 11.65
N ASP A 260 23.98 0.13 12.19
CA ASP A 260 22.69 0.20 11.52
C ASP A 260 21.83 1.42 11.94
N ARG A 261 22.37 2.30 12.77
CA ARG A 261 21.65 3.50 13.21
C ARG A 261 21.30 4.39 12.01
N PHE A 262 20.06 4.88 12.00
CA PHE A 262 19.50 5.77 10.99
C PHE A 262 19.46 5.19 9.57
N LYS A 263 19.66 3.87 9.42
CA LYS A 263 19.43 3.20 8.15
C LYS A 263 17.95 2.80 8.03
N PHE A 264 17.40 3.09 6.86
CA PHE A 264 16.04 2.70 6.49
C PHE A 264 16.07 1.97 5.15
N LYS A 265 15.08 1.11 4.92
CA LYS A 265 14.98 0.40 3.66
C LYS A 265 14.79 1.38 2.51
N VAL A 266 15.55 1.21 1.43
CA VAL A 266 15.41 1.99 0.21
C VAL A 266 14.02 1.76 -0.38
N PRO A 267 13.14 2.80 -0.44
CA PRO A 267 11.82 2.66 -1.01
C PRO A 267 11.85 2.62 -2.54
N SER A 268 10.82 2.03 -3.14
CA SER A 268 10.62 2.15 -4.58
C SER A 268 10.33 3.61 -4.97
N LEU A 269 10.83 4.04 -6.12
CA LEU A 269 10.49 5.35 -6.72
C LEU A 269 9.27 5.26 -7.65
N ARG A 270 8.62 4.11 -7.76
CA ARG A 270 7.36 4.02 -8.52
C ARG A 270 6.26 4.79 -7.81
N ASN A 271 5.39 5.40 -8.59
CA ASN A 271 4.18 6.08 -8.08
C ASN A 271 4.44 7.29 -7.17
N LEU A 272 5.58 7.96 -7.28
CA LEU A 272 5.95 9.07 -6.39
C LEU A 272 4.90 10.18 -6.31
N ASN A 273 4.19 10.51 -7.41
CA ASN A 273 3.16 11.55 -7.37
C ASN A 273 1.97 11.20 -6.48
N PHE A 274 1.76 9.92 -6.21
CA PHE A 274 0.66 9.42 -5.38
C PHE A 274 1.08 9.15 -3.93
N THR A 275 2.39 8.98 -3.65
CA THR A 275 2.91 8.50 -2.35
C THR A 275 3.60 9.58 -1.51
N LYS A 276 3.30 10.85 -1.77
CA LYS A 276 3.75 11.96 -0.91
C LYS A 276 2.99 11.96 0.44
N PRO A 277 3.58 12.48 1.53
CA PRO A 277 4.92 13.06 1.65
C PRO A 277 6.02 11.99 1.73
N TYR A 278 7.27 12.40 1.50
CA TYR A 278 8.41 11.51 1.33
C TYR A 278 9.26 11.37 2.59
N MET A 279 10.20 10.41 2.55
CA MET A 279 11.08 9.93 3.61
C MET A 279 10.34 9.06 4.64
N HIS A 280 11.12 8.37 5.49
CA HIS A 280 10.57 7.46 6.49
C HIS A 280 9.63 8.13 7.50
N ASN A 281 9.75 9.43 7.68
CA ASN A 281 8.96 10.23 8.61
C ASN A 281 7.98 11.19 7.92
N GLY A 282 7.86 11.14 6.59
CA GLY A 282 6.96 12.00 5.83
C GLY A 282 7.30 13.50 5.86
N SER A 283 8.56 13.88 6.18
CA SER A 283 8.92 15.29 6.42
C SER A 283 9.13 16.11 5.15
N ILE A 284 9.17 15.50 3.97
CA ILE A 284 9.43 16.20 2.71
C ILE A 284 8.23 16.09 1.77
N ALA A 285 7.66 17.24 1.39
CA ALA A 285 6.38 17.30 0.69
C ALA A 285 6.47 17.19 -0.85
N SER A 286 7.65 17.38 -1.46
CA SER A 286 7.79 17.42 -2.91
C SER A 286 9.06 16.71 -3.41
N ILE A 287 9.02 16.18 -4.64
CA ILE A 287 10.20 15.56 -5.29
C ILE A 287 11.32 16.60 -5.45
N GLY A 288 10.99 17.86 -5.75
CA GLY A 288 11.99 18.93 -5.81
C GLY A 288 12.75 19.08 -4.49
N ALA A 289 12.03 19.12 -3.36
CA ALA A 289 12.64 19.20 -2.04
C ALA A 289 13.45 17.94 -1.66
N VAL A 290 13.06 16.75 -2.15
CA VAL A 290 13.88 15.54 -2.03
C VAL A 290 15.21 15.70 -2.79
N LEU A 291 15.19 16.26 -4.00
CA LEU A 291 16.41 16.53 -4.76
C LEU A 291 17.26 17.62 -4.10
N ASP A 292 16.63 18.62 -3.46
CA ASP A 292 17.34 19.62 -2.67
C ASP A 292 18.05 19.00 -1.47
N HIS A 293 17.39 18.05 -0.77
CA HIS A 293 18.01 17.29 0.31
C HIS A 293 19.29 16.58 -0.17
N TYR A 294 19.24 15.87 -1.28
CA TYR A 294 20.41 15.16 -1.81
C TYR A 294 21.52 16.07 -2.36
N THR A 295 21.20 17.32 -2.72
CA THR A 295 22.19 18.29 -3.25
C THR A 295 22.79 19.20 -2.19
N SER A 296 22.11 19.42 -1.05
CA SER A 296 22.57 20.40 -0.05
C SER A 296 22.11 20.12 1.40
N GLY A 297 21.22 19.13 1.61
CA GLY A 297 20.58 18.89 2.91
C GLY A 297 21.11 17.66 3.66
N ILE A 298 22.10 16.94 3.14
CA ILE A 298 22.62 15.71 3.74
C ILE A 298 23.37 16.02 5.05
N VAL A 299 22.92 15.40 6.15
CA VAL A 299 23.57 15.45 7.45
C VAL A 299 24.64 14.37 7.54
N GLN A 300 25.86 14.77 7.81
CA GLN A 300 26.98 13.85 8.00
C GLN A 300 26.84 13.08 9.30
N SER A 301 27.07 11.77 9.25
CA SER A 301 27.06 10.90 10.42
C SER A 301 27.91 9.66 10.18
N PRO A 302 28.34 8.94 11.22
CA PRO A 302 29.19 7.73 11.07
C PRO A 302 28.56 6.61 10.24
N THR A 303 27.23 6.59 10.09
CA THR A 303 26.49 5.57 9.37
C THR A 303 25.95 6.06 8.01
N LEU A 304 26.25 7.31 7.62
CA LEU A 304 25.87 7.85 6.31
C LEU A 304 26.34 6.90 5.20
N ASP A 305 25.48 6.68 4.20
CA ASP A 305 25.86 5.84 3.05
C ASP A 305 27.09 6.42 2.36
N PRO A 306 28.13 5.61 2.08
CA PRO A 306 29.37 6.09 1.46
C PRO A 306 29.15 6.81 0.13
N SER A 307 28.12 6.44 -0.65
CA SER A 307 27.80 7.09 -1.92
C SER A 307 27.30 8.54 -1.76
N LEU A 308 26.92 8.93 -0.53
CA LEU A 308 26.38 10.24 -0.19
C LEU A 308 27.34 11.12 0.61
N GLN A 309 28.56 10.64 0.90
CA GLN A 309 29.60 11.45 1.59
C GLN A 309 29.93 12.73 0.82
N ASN A 310 29.91 12.64 -0.51
CA ASN A 310 29.90 13.80 -1.39
C ASN A 310 28.46 13.99 -1.91
N GLN A 311 27.89 15.15 -1.64
CA GLN A 311 26.55 15.51 -2.07
C GLN A 311 26.40 15.33 -3.59
N ILE A 312 25.18 14.97 -4.03
CA ILE A 312 24.89 14.82 -5.45
C ILE A 312 24.86 16.20 -6.10
N THR A 313 25.63 16.42 -7.16
CA THR A 313 25.59 17.68 -7.92
C THR A 313 24.52 17.59 -9.01
N LEU A 314 23.55 18.51 -8.97
CA LEU A 314 22.49 18.69 -9.96
C LEU A 314 22.26 20.19 -10.18
N SER A 315 22.31 20.65 -11.43
CA SER A 315 21.82 21.98 -11.81
C SER A 315 20.30 22.07 -11.72
N ALA A 316 19.72 23.25 -11.77
CA ALA A 316 18.26 23.42 -11.83
C ALA A 316 17.65 22.70 -13.05
N THR A 317 18.33 22.74 -14.19
CA THR A 317 17.93 22.02 -15.40
C THR A 317 17.98 20.50 -15.21
N ASP A 318 19.02 19.98 -14.54
CA ASP A 318 19.11 18.54 -14.25
C ASP A 318 17.99 18.09 -13.33
N LYS A 319 17.65 18.88 -12.30
CA LYS A 319 16.51 18.60 -11.42
C LYS A 319 15.21 18.52 -12.20
N SER A 320 14.96 19.46 -13.13
CA SER A 320 13.75 19.45 -13.95
C SER A 320 13.67 18.21 -14.83
N LYS A 321 14.77 17.80 -15.48
CA LYS A 321 14.83 16.60 -16.32
C LYS A 321 14.66 15.33 -15.49
N LEU A 322 15.29 15.26 -14.32
CA LEU A 322 15.16 14.13 -13.42
C LEU A 322 13.70 13.98 -12.92
N ILE A 323 13.03 15.09 -12.59
CA ILE A 323 11.60 15.08 -12.24
C ILE A 323 10.75 14.61 -13.42
N ALA A 324 11.06 15.07 -14.65
CA ALA A 324 10.35 14.60 -15.85
C ALA A 324 10.46 13.07 -16.01
N PHE A 325 11.64 12.50 -15.82
CA PHE A 325 11.82 11.05 -15.81
C PHE A 325 11.06 10.37 -14.65
N LEU A 326 11.21 10.84 -13.41
CA LEU A 326 10.54 10.26 -12.25
C LEU A 326 9.01 10.23 -12.41
N ASN A 327 8.44 11.23 -13.11
CA ASN A 327 7.03 11.26 -13.42
C ASN A 327 6.59 10.13 -14.37
N THR A 328 7.50 9.56 -15.18
CA THR A 328 7.20 8.41 -16.03
C THR A 328 6.99 7.11 -15.24
N LEU A 329 7.34 7.08 -13.95
CA LEU A 329 7.20 5.93 -13.06
C LEU A 329 5.81 5.84 -12.42
N ASN A 330 4.92 6.82 -12.68
CA ASN A 330 3.56 6.82 -12.15
C ASN A 330 2.65 5.95 -13.02
N ASP A 331 1.95 5.03 -12.38
CA ASP A 331 1.02 4.09 -13.00
C ASP A 331 -0.43 4.54 -12.72
N TYR A 332 -0.97 5.32 -13.65
CA TYR A 332 -2.31 5.93 -13.52
C TYR A 332 -3.45 4.92 -13.63
N GLU A 333 -3.22 3.79 -14.31
CA GLU A 333 -4.23 2.73 -14.41
C GLU A 333 -4.28 1.91 -13.11
N PHE A 334 -3.14 1.69 -12.48
CA PHE A 334 -3.02 0.98 -11.21
C PHE A 334 -3.88 1.62 -10.09
N VAL A 335 -3.80 2.94 -9.92
CA VAL A 335 -4.54 3.65 -8.85
C VAL A 335 -6.06 3.69 -9.07
N LYS A 336 -6.53 3.27 -10.25
CA LYS A 336 -7.95 3.22 -10.63
C LYS A 336 -8.46 1.80 -10.83
N ASP A 337 -7.61 0.80 -10.73
CA ASP A 337 -7.94 -0.60 -11.06
C ASP A 337 -9.11 -1.09 -10.19
N VAL A 338 -10.21 -1.45 -10.83
CA VAL A 338 -11.44 -1.90 -10.15
C VAL A 338 -11.25 -3.16 -9.33
N ARG A 339 -10.22 -3.98 -9.63
CA ARG A 339 -9.89 -5.18 -8.87
C ARG A 339 -9.54 -4.87 -7.43
N PHE A 340 -8.92 -3.72 -7.20
CA PHE A 340 -8.37 -3.33 -5.89
C PHE A 340 -9.28 -2.40 -5.10
N LYS A 341 -10.39 -1.93 -5.67
CA LYS A 341 -11.36 -1.08 -4.97
C LYS A 341 -11.96 -1.77 -3.75
N GLN A 342 -12.45 -0.97 -2.82
CA GLN A 342 -13.30 -1.45 -1.73
C GLN A 342 -14.45 -2.28 -2.30
N PRO A 343 -14.69 -3.50 -1.75
CA PRO A 343 -15.76 -4.37 -2.23
C PRO A 343 -17.14 -3.80 -1.98
#